data_446558294cd9a40aa8a60ae8786a76c8
#
_entry.id   446558294cd9a40aa8a60ae8786a76c8
#
_cell.length_a   1.000
_cell.length_b   1.000
_cell.length_c   1.000
_cell.angle_alpha   90.00
_cell.angle_beta   90.00
_cell.angle_gamma   90.00
#
_symmetry.space_group_name_H-M   'P 1'
#
loop_
_entity.id
_entity.type
_entity.pdbx_description
1 polymer ?
#
loop_
_entity_poly.entity_id
_entity_poly.type
_entity_poly.pdbx_seq_one_letter_code
_entity_poly.pdbx_strand_id
1 'polypeptide(L)'
;DVYKRQVEPSGAACMKASFEKGEVTTVSPVSTIADGTAVQTPGSKIFPYVRQNLDEIITVDDDELIVAFLDMVENHKMIVENSGLLTVAALKHLDVKGKKIVSILSGGNMDVITMSSVIQNGLIQRDRIFTVSVLLPDKPGELVRVSQVIANENGNVIKLDHNQFFTTNRSAAVELRITMEAFGTDHKNRIVKALEEAGYCLLYTSPSPRD
;
A
#
# COMPACT_ATOMS: atom_id res chain seq x y z
N ASP A 1 -25.16 -24.88 -7.64
CA ASP A 1 -25.36 -23.75 -6.72
C ASP A 1 -24.14 -22.83 -6.81
N VAL A 2 -24.39 -21.53 -6.74
CA VAL A 2 -23.34 -20.49 -6.75
C VAL A 2 -23.19 -19.95 -5.33
N TYR A 3 -22.02 -20.11 -4.74
CA TYR A 3 -21.71 -19.49 -3.44
C TYR A 3 -21.43 -18.01 -3.64
N LYS A 4 -22.17 -17.16 -2.96
CA LYS A 4 -22.15 -15.70 -3.13
C LYS A 4 -21.49 -15.03 -1.92
N ARG A 5 -20.33 -14.43 -2.13
CA ARG A 5 -19.64 -13.59 -1.15
C ARG A 5 -19.77 -12.14 -1.51
N GLN A 6 -20.12 -11.34 -0.53
CA GLN A 6 -20.00 -9.89 -0.57
C GLN A 6 -18.67 -9.50 0.08
N VAL A 7 -18.07 -8.41 -0.37
CA VAL A 7 -16.84 -7.86 0.20
C VAL A 7 -17.06 -6.42 0.60
N GLU A 8 -16.62 -6.07 1.79
CA GLU A 8 -16.59 -4.69 2.29
C GLU A 8 -15.16 -4.31 2.70
N PRO A 9 -14.81 -3.01 2.70
CA PRO A 9 -13.59 -2.56 3.34
C PRO A 9 -13.73 -2.69 4.86
N SER A 10 -12.68 -3.11 5.55
CA SER A 10 -12.69 -3.28 7.01
C SER A 10 -13.03 -1.98 7.75
N GLY A 11 -12.64 -0.82 7.18
CA GLY A 11 -12.95 0.49 7.71
C GLY A 11 -14.40 0.97 7.47
N ALA A 12 -15.25 0.19 6.77
CA ALA A 12 -16.65 0.55 6.49
C ALA A 12 -17.54 -0.70 6.33
N ALA A 13 -17.49 -1.63 7.29
CA ALA A 13 -18.14 -2.94 7.24
C ALA A 13 -19.54 -2.96 7.88
N CYS A 14 -20.41 -2.01 7.52
CA CYS A 14 -21.74 -1.88 8.13
C CYS A 14 -22.71 -3.01 7.73
N MET A 15 -22.59 -3.52 6.51
CA MET A 15 -23.44 -4.62 6.04
C MET A 15 -23.02 -5.93 6.72
N LYS A 16 -21.72 -6.18 6.90
CA LYS A 16 -21.22 -7.34 7.64
C LYS A 16 -21.70 -7.31 9.09
N ALA A 17 -21.53 -6.19 9.79
CA ALA A 17 -22.02 -6.02 11.16
C ALA A 17 -23.54 -6.27 11.25
N SER A 18 -24.29 -5.77 10.28
CA SER A 18 -25.75 -6.01 10.21
C SER A 18 -26.09 -7.47 9.93
N PHE A 19 -25.34 -8.12 9.03
CA PHE A 19 -25.55 -9.51 8.64
C PHE A 19 -25.33 -10.47 9.83
N GLU A 20 -24.24 -10.25 10.58
CA GLU A 20 -23.90 -11.04 11.77
C GLU A 20 -24.91 -10.82 12.92
N LYS A 21 -25.37 -9.60 13.11
CA LYS A 21 -26.38 -9.26 14.13
C LYS A 21 -27.80 -9.67 13.75
N GLY A 22 -28.09 -9.78 12.45
CA GLY A 22 -29.42 -10.03 11.93
C GLY A 22 -30.35 -8.81 11.87
N GLU A 23 -29.83 -7.61 12.13
CA GLU A 23 -30.54 -6.32 12.10
C GLU A 23 -29.66 -5.22 11.53
N VAL A 24 -30.27 -4.18 10.96
CA VAL A 24 -29.55 -3.02 10.44
C VAL A 24 -28.76 -2.35 11.56
N THR A 25 -27.44 -2.32 11.39
CA THR A 25 -26.50 -1.80 12.39
C THR A 25 -25.67 -0.66 11.78
N THR A 26 -25.48 0.42 12.53
CA THR A 26 -24.62 1.53 12.18
C THR A 26 -23.21 1.28 12.70
N VAL A 27 -22.19 1.54 11.89
CA VAL A 27 -20.76 1.54 12.27
C VAL A 27 -20.20 2.96 12.18
N SER A 28 -19.38 3.33 13.16
CA SER A 28 -18.73 4.66 13.21
C SER A 28 -17.48 4.57 14.10
N PRO A 29 -16.38 5.24 13.73
CA PRO A 29 -16.17 6.03 12.51
C PRO A 29 -16.03 5.15 11.28
N VAL A 30 -16.22 5.73 10.08
CA VAL A 30 -15.92 5.10 8.78
C VAL A 30 -14.66 5.73 8.21
N SER A 31 -13.70 4.91 7.83
CA SER A 31 -12.45 5.35 7.19
C SER A 31 -11.96 4.28 6.23
N THR A 32 -11.98 4.58 4.93
CA THR A 32 -11.47 3.69 3.88
C THR A 32 -11.19 4.48 2.60
N ILE A 33 -10.23 4.02 1.79
CA ILE A 33 -9.98 4.54 0.43
C ILE A 33 -11.06 4.09 -0.57
N ALA A 34 -11.89 3.09 -0.23
CA ALA A 34 -13.02 2.62 -1.04
C ALA A 34 -14.26 3.50 -0.79
N ASP A 35 -14.17 4.77 -1.15
CA ASP A 35 -15.15 5.84 -0.88
C ASP A 35 -16.55 5.51 -1.42
N GLY A 36 -16.66 4.85 -2.57
CA GLY A 36 -17.94 4.39 -3.13
C GLY A 36 -18.70 3.40 -2.24
N THR A 37 -18.04 2.78 -1.26
CA THR A 37 -18.61 1.85 -0.26
C THR A 37 -18.53 2.37 1.17
N ALA A 38 -18.08 3.60 1.39
CA ALA A 38 -17.89 4.23 2.70
C ALA A 38 -19.24 4.64 3.35
N VAL A 39 -20.07 3.66 3.68
CA VAL A 39 -21.41 3.83 4.22
C VAL A 39 -21.45 3.42 5.69
N GLN A 40 -22.06 4.26 6.55
CA GLN A 40 -22.19 3.99 7.97
C GLN A 40 -23.31 3.01 8.32
N THR A 41 -24.42 3.07 7.56
CA THR A 41 -25.64 2.29 7.85
C THR A 41 -26.18 1.70 6.56
N PRO A 42 -26.44 0.38 6.48
CA PRO A 42 -27.04 -0.21 5.30
C PRO A 42 -28.50 0.25 5.11
N GLY A 43 -28.94 0.29 3.86
CA GLY A 43 -30.33 0.59 3.57
C GLY A 43 -31.29 -0.48 4.13
N SER A 44 -32.25 -0.07 4.94
CA SER A 44 -33.22 -0.99 5.57
C SER A 44 -34.07 -1.79 4.57
N LYS A 45 -34.32 -1.24 3.38
CA LYS A 45 -35.08 -1.92 2.31
C LYS A 45 -34.27 -2.99 1.61
N ILE A 46 -32.94 -2.82 1.49
CA ILE A 46 -32.08 -3.78 0.78
C ILE A 46 -31.56 -4.89 1.70
N PHE A 47 -31.43 -4.63 2.99
CA PHE A 47 -30.88 -5.57 3.96
C PHE A 47 -31.56 -6.94 3.98
N PRO A 48 -32.91 -7.06 3.94
CA PRO A 48 -33.57 -8.38 3.88
C PRO A 48 -33.18 -9.20 2.65
N TYR A 49 -32.99 -8.56 1.48
CA TYR A 49 -32.55 -9.24 0.25
C TYR A 49 -31.10 -9.71 0.35
N VAL A 50 -30.21 -8.88 0.94
CA VAL A 50 -28.83 -9.26 1.20
C VAL A 50 -28.77 -10.49 2.10
N ARG A 51 -29.49 -10.46 3.22
CA ARG A 51 -29.55 -11.57 4.18
C ARG A 51 -30.09 -12.88 3.58
N GLN A 52 -31.02 -12.79 2.65
CA GLN A 52 -31.61 -13.94 2.00
C GLN A 52 -30.74 -14.56 0.91
N ASN A 53 -29.91 -13.73 0.23
CA ASN A 53 -29.26 -14.13 -1.01
C ASN A 53 -27.73 -14.28 -0.89
N LEU A 54 -27.11 -13.86 0.20
CA LEU A 54 -25.67 -14.00 0.42
C LEU A 54 -25.36 -15.16 1.36
N ASP A 55 -24.28 -15.85 1.07
CA ASP A 55 -23.76 -16.94 1.90
C ASP A 55 -22.77 -16.39 2.94
N GLU A 56 -22.01 -15.34 2.60
CA GLU A 56 -20.97 -14.79 3.45
C GLU A 56 -20.66 -13.32 3.10
N ILE A 57 -20.23 -12.55 4.10
CA ILE A 57 -19.66 -11.23 3.92
C ILE A 57 -18.26 -11.22 4.53
N ILE A 58 -17.24 -10.91 3.72
CA ILE A 58 -15.85 -10.79 4.16
C ILE A 58 -15.37 -9.37 4.05
N THR A 59 -14.27 -9.06 4.74
CA THR A 59 -13.66 -7.72 4.71
C THR A 59 -12.24 -7.79 4.18
N VAL A 60 -11.78 -6.69 3.59
CA VAL A 60 -10.40 -6.46 3.15
C VAL A 60 -9.93 -5.11 3.66
N ASP A 61 -8.64 -4.99 3.90
CA ASP A 61 -8.01 -3.75 4.34
C ASP A 61 -7.64 -2.85 3.16
N ASP A 62 -7.51 -1.55 3.42
CA ASP A 62 -7.13 -0.57 2.39
C ASP A 62 -5.77 -0.88 1.75
N ASP A 63 -4.82 -1.39 2.52
CA ASP A 63 -3.52 -1.83 2.00
C ASP A 63 -3.65 -2.96 0.95
N GLU A 64 -4.62 -3.84 1.11
CA GLU A 64 -4.89 -4.91 0.16
C GLU A 64 -5.53 -4.38 -1.14
N LEU A 65 -6.32 -3.31 -1.04
CA LEU A 65 -6.86 -2.59 -2.21
C LEU A 65 -5.75 -1.90 -3.00
N ILE A 66 -4.79 -1.28 -2.32
CA ILE A 66 -3.61 -0.65 -2.95
C ILE A 66 -2.81 -1.70 -3.75
N VAL A 67 -2.57 -2.86 -3.16
CA VAL A 67 -1.87 -3.96 -3.83
C VAL A 67 -2.69 -4.50 -5.01
N ALA A 68 -4.00 -4.68 -4.86
CA ALA A 68 -4.89 -5.12 -5.93
C ALA A 68 -4.93 -4.12 -7.10
N PHE A 69 -4.94 -2.81 -6.81
CA PHE A 69 -4.86 -1.76 -7.82
C PHE A 69 -3.58 -1.89 -8.66
N LEU A 70 -2.45 -2.02 -7.99
CA LEU A 70 -1.16 -2.16 -8.67
C LEU A 70 -1.12 -3.41 -9.54
N ASP A 71 -1.66 -4.55 -9.08
CA ASP A 71 -1.78 -5.78 -9.85
C ASP A 71 -2.65 -5.59 -11.13
N MET A 72 -3.77 -4.88 -11.00
CA MET A 72 -4.64 -4.61 -12.14
C MET A 72 -3.95 -3.73 -13.19
N VAL A 73 -3.25 -2.68 -12.76
CA VAL A 73 -2.52 -1.80 -13.66
C VAL A 73 -1.34 -2.52 -14.33
N GLU A 74 -0.52 -3.24 -13.54
CA GLU A 74 0.70 -3.87 -14.05
C GLU A 74 0.43 -5.10 -14.92
N ASN A 75 -0.50 -5.97 -14.51
CA ASN A 75 -0.71 -7.26 -15.16
C ASN A 75 -1.86 -7.25 -16.18
N HIS A 76 -2.91 -6.47 -15.92
CA HIS A 76 -4.12 -6.45 -16.74
C HIS A 76 -4.31 -5.17 -17.55
N LYS A 77 -3.53 -4.12 -17.28
CA LYS A 77 -3.63 -2.79 -17.93
C LYS A 77 -5.01 -2.15 -17.76
N MET A 78 -5.63 -2.40 -16.62
CA MET A 78 -6.97 -1.92 -16.29
C MET A 78 -6.90 -0.97 -15.09
N ILE A 79 -7.64 0.14 -15.20
CA ILE A 79 -7.86 1.09 -14.11
C ILE A 79 -9.26 0.83 -13.56
N VAL A 80 -9.31 0.47 -12.28
CA VAL A 80 -10.54 0.19 -11.55
C VAL A 80 -10.53 1.03 -10.28
N GLU A 81 -11.64 1.66 -9.93
CA GLU A 81 -11.74 2.43 -8.69
C GLU A 81 -11.58 1.53 -7.45
N ASN A 82 -11.16 2.10 -6.32
CA ASN A 82 -10.87 1.34 -5.11
C ASN A 82 -12.04 0.47 -4.64
N SER A 83 -13.27 0.98 -4.70
CA SER A 83 -14.48 0.21 -4.36
C SER A 83 -14.72 -0.98 -5.30
N GLY A 84 -14.36 -0.83 -6.57
CA GLY A 84 -14.47 -1.90 -7.58
C GLY A 84 -13.45 -3.01 -7.43
N LEU A 85 -12.38 -2.78 -6.66
CA LEU A 85 -11.29 -3.74 -6.43
C LEU A 85 -11.51 -4.66 -5.23
N LEU A 86 -12.51 -4.41 -4.41
CA LEU A 86 -12.80 -5.19 -3.20
C LEU A 86 -12.83 -6.69 -3.47
N THR A 87 -13.48 -7.11 -4.56
CA THR A 87 -13.60 -8.54 -4.92
C THR A 87 -12.28 -9.17 -5.37
N VAL A 88 -11.37 -8.39 -5.97
CA VAL A 88 -10.03 -8.86 -6.36
C VAL A 88 -9.13 -8.99 -5.13
N ALA A 89 -9.11 -7.96 -4.28
CA ALA A 89 -8.34 -7.98 -3.03
C ALA A 89 -8.74 -9.18 -2.15
N ALA A 90 -10.03 -9.49 -2.09
CA ALA A 90 -10.58 -10.61 -1.32
C ALA A 90 -10.08 -12.00 -1.76
N LEU A 91 -9.56 -12.17 -2.98
CA LEU A 91 -9.07 -13.47 -3.46
C LEU A 91 -7.94 -14.03 -2.60
N LYS A 92 -7.18 -13.20 -1.91
CA LYS A 92 -6.11 -13.61 -0.99
C LYS A 92 -6.64 -14.36 0.25
N HIS A 93 -7.88 -14.08 0.64
CA HIS A 93 -8.51 -14.68 1.82
C HIS A 93 -9.26 -15.98 1.50
N LEU A 94 -9.31 -16.36 0.22
CA LEU A 94 -10.10 -17.47 -0.25
C LEU A 94 -9.22 -18.63 -0.70
N ASP A 95 -9.64 -19.86 -0.33
CA ASP A 95 -9.11 -21.05 -0.97
C ASP A 95 -9.73 -21.17 -2.39
N VAL A 96 -8.96 -20.72 -3.37
CA VAL A 96 -9.38 -20.63 -4.78
C VAL A 96 -8.93 -21.83 -5.61
N LYS A 97 -8.11 -22.74 -5.04
CA LYS A 97 -7.51 -23.85 -5.77
C LYS A 97 -8.58 -24.82 -6.29
N GLY A 98 -8.60 -25.04 -7.59
CA GLY A 98 -9.55 -25.93 -8.25
C GLY A 98 -10.99 -25.43 -8.34
N LYS A 99 -11.24 -24.16 -7.96
CA LYS A 99 -12.58 -23.54 -8.02
C LYS A 99 -12.69 -22.60 -9.21
N LYS A 100 -13.91 -22.45 -9.73
CA LYS A 100 -14.26 -21.41 -10.69
C LYS A 100 -14.78 -20.21 -9.92
N ILE A 101 -14.06 -19.09 -10.00
CA ILE A 101 -14.38 -17.87 -9.27
C ILE A 101 -14.69 -16.77 -10.28
N VAL A 102 -15.71 -15.99 -10.01
CA VAL A 102 -16.05 -14.79 -10.75
C VAL A 102 -15.99 -13.61 -9.78
N SER A 103 -15.04 -12.69 -10.02
CA SER A 103 -14.94 -11.42 -9.33
C SER A 103 -15.55 -10.33 -10.22
N ILE A 104 -16.48 -9.55 -9.69
CA ILE A 104 -17.08 -8.44 -10.43
C ILE A 104 -16.21 -7.21 -10.20
N LEU A 105 -15.61 -6.71 -11.26
CA LEU A 105 -14.97 -5.40 -11.28
C LEU A 105 -16.01 -4.36 -11.62
N SER A 106 -16.20 -3.39 -10.74
CA SER A 106 -17.20 -2.34 -10.93
C SER A 106 -16.60 -0.96 -10.71
N GLY A 107 -16.94 -0.05 -11.62
CA GLY A 107 -16.52 1.34 -11.52
C GLY A 107 -15.09 1.62 -12.01
N GLY A 108 -14.90 2.84 -12.49
CA GLY A 108 -13.63 3.36 -12.98
C GLY A 108 -13.51 4.86 -12.70
N ASN A 109 -14.31 5.38 -11.77
CA ASN A 109 -14.31 6.81 -11.41
C ASN A 109 -13.16 7.09 -10.43
N MET A 110 -11.94 7.09 -10.95
CA MET A 110 -10.74 7.41 -10.18
C MET A 110 -10.05 8.62 -10.80
N ASP A 111 -9.83 9.65 -10.00
CA ASP A 111 -9.05 10.81 -10.45
C ASP A 111 -7.55 10.53 -10.50
N VAL A 112 -6.84 11.32 -11.30
CA VAL A 112 -5.41 11.11 -11.57
C VAL A 112 -4.55 11.32 -10.32
N ILE A 113 -4.94 12.21 -9.41
CA ILE A 113 -4.18 12.49 -8.17
C ILE A 113 -4.29 11.30 -7.22
N THR A 114 -5.51 10.79 -7.01
CA THR A 114 -5.76 9.58 -6.22
C THR A 114 -5.00 8.38 -6.81
N MET A 115 -5.07 8.20 -8.13
CA MET A 115 -4.34 7.14 -8.84
C MET A 115 -2.83 7.23 -8.58
N SER A 116 -2.25 8.42 -8.71
CA SER A 116 -0.82 8.65 -8.45
C SER A 116 -0.45 8.27 -7.02
N SER A 117 -1.26 8.67 -6.04
CA SER A 117 -1.04 8.36 -4.63
C SER A 117 -1.14 6.86 -4.35
N VAL A 118 -2.13 6.17 -4.91
CA VAL A 118 -2.29 4.70 -4.75
C VAL A 118 -1.12 3.96 -5.39
N ILE A 119 -0.66 4.37 -6.58
CA ILE A 119 0.52 3.77 -7.24
C ILE A 119 1.75 3.95 -6.36
N GLN A 120 2.03 5.16 -5.87
CA GLN A 120 3.20 5.43 -5.03
C GLN A 120 3.18 4.58 -3.76
N ASN A 121 2.05 4.54 -3.06
CA ASN A 121 1.88 3.70 -1.87
C ASN A 121 2.07 2.21 -2.18
N GLY A 122 1.54 1.73 -3.29
CA GLY A 122 1.72 0.34 -3.71
C GLY A 122 3.17 -0.02 -4.03
N LEU A 123 3.93 0.89 -4.65
CA LEU A 123 5.35 0.71 -4.90
C LEU A 123 6.16 0.68 -3.60
N ILE A 124 5.79 1.51 -2.61
CA ILE A 124 6.40 1.50 -1.29
C ILE A 124 6.11 0.18 -0.55
N GLN A 125 4.85 -0.27 -0.53
CA GLN A 125 4.46 -1.53 0.12
C GLN A 125 5.13 -2.77 -0.48
N ARG A 126 5.52 -2.70 -1.77
CA ARG A 126 6.26 -3.77 -2.46
C ARG A 126 7.77 -3.58 -2.42
N ASP A 127 8.28 -2.69 -1.59
CA ASP A 127 9.71 -2.36 -1.50
C ASP A 127 10.34 -1.99 -2.86
N ARG A 128 9.54 -1.47 -3.80
CA ARG A 128 10.03 -0.99 -5.09
C ARG A 128 10.49 0.46 -5.04
N ILE A 129 9.96 1.21 -4.09
CA ILE A 129 10.47 2.53 -3.67
C ILE A 129 10.66 2.47 -2.16
N PHE A 130 11.83 2.87 -1.68
CA PHE A 130 12.12 2.94 -0.26
C PHE A 130 13.10 4.06 0.04
N THR A 131 13.10 4.53 1.28
CA THR A 131 13.97 5.60 1.75
C THR A 131 14.84 5.08 2.89
N VAL A 132 16.12 5.40 2.84
CA VAL A 132 17.06 5.19 3.94
C VAL A 132 17.67 6.52 4.35
N SER A 133 17.88 6.71 5.64
CA SER A 133 18.70 7.81 6.18
C SER A 133 20.06 7.27 6.55
N VAL A 134 21.11 7.82 5.95
CA VAL A 134 22.49 7.42 6.14
C VAL A 134 23.20 8.53 6.92
N LEU A 135 23.85 8.18 8.02
CA LEU A 135 24.71 9.13 8.75
C LEU A 135 26.09 9.15 8.10
N LEU A 136 26.50 10.32 7.60
CA LEU A 136 27.76 10.53 6.92
C LEU A 136 28.65 11.52 7.68
N PRO A 137 29.99 11.32 7.67
CA PRO A 137 30.93 12.40 8.01
C PRO A 137 30.75 13.58 7.02
N ASP A 138 30.76 14.83 7.53
CA ASP A 138 30.70 15.99 6.65
C ASP A 138 32.10 16.25 6.00
N LYS A 139 32.39 15.44 4.98
CA LYS A 139 33.66 15.48 4.23
C LYS A 139 33.41 15.37 2.73
N PRO A 140 34.24 16.06 1.91
CA PRO A 140 34.19 15.92 0.46
C PRO A 140 34.37 14.45 0.03
N GLY A 141 33.56 14.00 -0.90
CA GLY A 141 33.60 12.65 -1.48
C GLY A 141 32.72 11.59 -0.80
N GLU A 142 32.17 11.83 0.39
CA GLU A 142 31.31 10.85 1.05
C GLU A 142 30.02 10.56 0.27
N LEU A 143 29.41 11.58 -0.33
CA LEU A 143 28.25 11.40 -1.19
C LEU A 143 28.56 10.49 -2.41
N VAL A 144 29.73 10.66 -3.00
CA VAL A 144 30.18 9.83 -4.14
C VAL A 144 30.33 8.36 -3.71
N ARG A 145 30.91 8.12 -2.52
CA ARG A 145 31.10 6.76 -1.99
C ARG A 145 29.77 6.05 -1.74
N VAL A 146 28.83 6.72 -1.07
CA VAL A 146 27.49 6.17 -0.83
C VAL A 146 26.78 5.86 -2.15
N SER A 147 26.81 6.81 -3.08
CA SER A 147 26.18 6.62 -4.41
C SER A 147 26.82 5.46 -5.17
N GLN A 148 28.12 5.25 -5.03
CA GLN A 148 28.81 4.13 -5.67
C GLN A 148 28.39 2.78 -5.08
N VAL A 149 28.20 2.68 -3.76
CA VAL A 149 27.70 1.45 -3.12
C VAL A 149 26.31 1.11 -3.65
N ILE A 150 25.41 2.10 -3.72
CA ILE A 150 24.05 1.92 -4.25
C ILE A 150 24.09 1.48 -5.72
N ALA A 151 24.91 2.14 -6.54
CA ALA A 151 25.04 1.84 -7.96
C ALA A 151 25.59 0.43 -8.21
N ASN A 152 26.53 -0.05 -7.39
CA ASN A 152 27.10 -1.40 -7.50
C ASN A 152 26.03 -2.48 -7.30
N GLU A 153 25.01 -2.20 -6.48
CA GLU A 153 23.85 -3.06 -6.28
C GLU A 153 22.72 -2.81 -7.29
N ASN A 154 22.94 -1.98 -8.32
CA ASN A 154 21.92 -1.56 -9.29
C ASN A 154 20.74 -0.79 -8.67
N GLY A 155 20.92 -0.13 -7.54
CA GLY A 155 19.95 0.78 -6.97
C GLY A 155 19.89 2.09 -7.77
N ASN A 156 18.69 2.56 -8.08
CA ASN A 156 18.49 3.84 -8.76
C ASN A 156 18.00 4.90 -7.76
N VAL A 157 18.79 5.97 -7.59
CA VAL A 157 18.44 7.08 -6.69
C VAL A 157 17.41 7.99 -7.38
N ILE A 158 16.23 8.15 -6.76
CA ILE A 158 15.15 9.02 -7.23
C ILE A 158 15.24 10.40 -6.60
N LYS A 159 15.50 10.44 -5.28
CA LYS A 159 15.54 11.66 -4.50
C LYS A 159 16.67 11.59 -3.47
N LEU A 160 17.30 12.73 -3.25
CA LEU A 160 18.38 12.85 -2.30
C LEU A 160 18.23 14.16 -1.54
N ASP A 161 18.04 14.04 -0.22
CA ASP A 161 17.92 15.18 0.68
C ASP A 161 19.16 15.23 1.58
N HIS A 162 20.02 16.22 1.36
CA HIS A 162 21.23 16.46 2.12
C HIS A 162 21.08 17.76 2.90
N ASN A 163 20.83 17.67 4.20
CA ASN A 163 20.54 18.83 5.03
C ASN A 163 21.69 19.11 6.01
N GLN A 164 22.52 20.12 5.70
CA GLN A 164 23.66 20.53 6.51
C GLN A 164 23.34 21.66 7.50
N PHE A 165 22.20 22.33 7.35
CA PHE A 165 21.94 23.58 8.06
C PHE A 165 21.47 23.44 9.51
N PHE A 166 21.10 22.22 9.94
CA PHE A 166 20.53 22.00 11.26
C PHE A 166 21.51 21.46 12.33
N THR A 167 22.76 21.19 11.98
CA THR A 167 23.76 20.71 12.94
C THR A 167 24.63 21.83 13.40
N THR A 168 24.45 22.26 14.65
CA THR A 168 25.30 23.29 15.33
C THR A 168 26.74 22.81 15.57
N ASN A 169 27.01 21.52 15.38
CA ASN A 169 28.31 20.91 15.60
C ASN A 169 28.81 20.25 14.32
N ARG A 170 29.71 20.90 13.59
CA ARG A 170 30.33 20.43 12.34
C ARG A 170 31.15 19.12 12.49
N SER A 171 31.38 18.67 13.72
CA SER A 171 32.00 17.38 14.01
C SER A 171 31.00 16.24 14.06
N ALA A 172 29.72 16.53 13.99
CA ALA A 172 28.65 15.52 13.97
C ALA A 172 28.40 15.03 12.55
N ALA A 173 27.96 13.76 12.44
CA ALA A 173 27.53 13.18 11.19
C ALA A 173 26.32 13.97 10.62
N VAL A 174 26.29 14.12 9.29
CA VAL A 174 25.17 14.71 8.55
C VAL A 174 24.24 13.60 8.10
N GLU A 175 22.95 13.80 8.26
CA GLU A 175 21.95 12.87 7.74
C GLU A 175 21.74 13.10 6.25
N LEU A 176 21.97 12.05 5.46
CA LEU A 176 21.64 11.99 4.05
C LEU A 176 20.43 11.06 3.88
N ARG A 177 19.29 11.61 3.48
CA ARG A 177 18.09 10.83 3.18
C ARG A 177 18.05 10.51 1.69
N ILE A 178 18.03 9.23 1.37
CA ILE A 178 18.08 8.71 -0.01
C ILE A 178 16.83 7.90 -0.30
N THR A 179 16.04 8.34 -1.27
CA THR A 179 14.92 7.57 -1.82
C THR A 179 15.38 6.85 -3.08
N MET A 180 15.14 5.56 -3.16
CA MET A 180 15.65 4.69 -4.22
C MET A 180 14.57 3.81 -4.79
N GLU A 181 14.74 3.41 -6.06
CA GLU A 181 14.03 2.31 -6.68
C GLU A 181 14.76 0.99 -6.45
N ALA A 182 13.98 -0.06 -6.22
CA ALA A 182 14.45 -1.43 -6.16
C ALA A 182 13.51 -2.37 -6.94
N PHE A 183 13.95 -3.61 -7.16
CA PHE A 183 13.14 -4.66 -7.80
C PHE A 183 12.34 -5.50 -6.79
N GLY A 184 12.05 -4.93 -5.60
CA GLY A 184 11.34 -5.58 -4.51
C GLY A 184 12.23 -5.85 -3.30
N THR A 185 11.67 -6.57 -2.32
CA THR A 185 12.25 -6.76 -0.98
C THR A 185 13.67 -7.34 -0.99
N ASP A 186 13.94 -8.35 -1.80
CA ASP A 186 15.27 -8.97 -1.85
C ASP A 186 16.33 -7.99 -2.36
N HIS A 187 15.99 -7.18 -3.37
CA HIS A 187 16.91 -6.18 -3.90
C HIS A 187 17.14 -5.04 -2.90
N LYS A 188 16.07 -4.52 -2.29
CA LYS A 188 16.16 -3.56 -1.18
C LYS A 188 17.12 -4.06 -0.09
N ASN A 189 16.94 -5.32 0.36
CA ASN A 189 17.76 -5.90 1.42
C ASN A 189 19.24 -6.01 1.03
N ARG A 190 19.55 -6.31 -0.24
CA ARG A 190 20.95 -6.30 -0.72
C ARG A 190 21.57 -4.91 -0.68
N ILE A 191 20.82 -3.88 -1.13
CA ILE A 191 21.30 -2.48 -1.10
C ILE A 191 21.57 -2.06 0.35
N VAL A 192 20.63 -2.32 1.25
CA VAL A 192 20.75 -2.00 2.68
C VAL A 192 21.96 -2.68 3.28
N LYS A 193 22.12 -3.97 3.06
CA LYS A 193 23.25 -4.75 3.55
C LYS A 193 24.60 -4.24 3.01
N ALA A 194 24.68 -3.88 1.73
CA ALA A 194 25.89 -3.33 1.14
C ALA A 194 26.29 -1.98 1.76
N LEU A 195 25.30 -1.14 2.10
CA LEU A 195 25.56 0.12 2.82
C LEU A 195 26.07 -0.14 4.24
N GLU A 196 25.51 -1.12 4.97
CA GLU A 196 25.96 -1.50 6.31
C GLU A 196 27.38 -2.09 6.27
N GLU A 197 27.67 -2.98 5.31
CA GLU A 197 29.00 -3.59 5.11
C GLU A 197 30.06 -2.56 4.71
N ALA A 198 29.66 -1.45 4.03
CA ALA A 198 30.52 -0.32 3.75
C ALA A 198 30.77 0.59 4.98
N GLY A 199 30.20 0.25 6.14
CA GLY A 199 30.37 0.94 7.41
C GLY A 199 29.44 2.12 7.66
N TYR A 200 28.37 2.26 6.89
CA TYR A 200 27.39 3.31 7.09
C TYR A 200 26.39 2.94 8.18
N CYS A 201 26.10 3.89 9.07
CA CYS A 201 25.01 3.76 10.05
C CYS A 201 23.72 4.17 9.39
N LEU A 202 22.75 3.24 9.33
CA LEU A 202 21.45 3.48 8.74
C LEU A 202 20.41 3.77 9.82
N LEU A 203 19.63 4.84 9.62
CA LEU A 203 18.42 5.12 10.37
C LEU A 203 17.23 4.71 9.50
N TYR A 204 16.46 3.73 9.96
CA TYR A 204 15.26 3.31 9.24
C TYR A 204 14.13 4.30 9.50
N THR A 205 13.77 5.05 8.48
CA THR A 205 12.53 5.83 8.50
C THR A 205 11.52 5.12 7.63
N SER A 206 10.42 4.66 8.21
CA SER A 206 9.26 4.30 7.40
C SER A 206 8.88 5.53 6.58
N PRO A 207 8.74 5.41 5.25
CA PRO A 207 8.32 6.55 4.44
C PRO A 207 6.97 7.03 4.96
N SER A 208 6.90 8.31 5.35
CA SER A 208 5.63 8.94 5.64
C SER A 208 4.92 9.22 4.31
N PRO A 209 3.63 8.93 4.17
CA PRO A 209 2.85 9.29 2.98
C PRO A 209 2.79 10.81 2.71
N ARG A 210 3.43 11.63 3.53
CA ARG A 210 3.40 13.10 3.49
C ARG A 210 4.75 13.75 3.15
N ASP A 211 5.80 12.98 2.93
CA ASP A 211 7.12 13.43 2.48
C ASP A 211 7.26 13.16 0.96
#